data_f1b632ab29864999dfcd8ac52bc687ea
#
_entry.id   f1b632ab29864999dfcd8ac52bc687ea
#
_cell.length_a   1.000
_cell.length_b   1.000
_cell.length_c   1.000
_cell.angle_alpha   90.00
_cell.angle_beta   90.00
_cell.angle_gamma   90.00
#
_symmetry.space_group_name_H-M   'P 1'
#
loop_
_entity.id
_entity.type
_entity.pdbx_description
1 polymer ?
#
loop_
_entity_poly.entity_id
_entity_poly.type
_entity_poly.pdbx_seq_one_letter_code
_entity_poly.pdbx_strand_id
1 'polypeptide(L)'
;MDTKDWQQEQARLEQVRNKLRARIAELEPEVAGLSDQAADIRRRFWEEVTINTSTAEDFEETFYTINQQSAVLAERERGRKLLTQQWESMNRLLPSPYFGRFDFQEEGADLSEQVYIGVSSFIDEDGLSFLIYDWRTPIASLYYDYSPGPAAYVTPGGRIEGTMELKRQFQIQNGQIRNMFDASETIGDELLQQVLGKGADSQMKSIVATIQKEQNAIIRNEQSRMLIVQGAAGSGKTSAALQRVAYLLYKHRQTIKADQIVLFSPNPMFTSYISTVLPELGEENIQQTTFQEYLDYWIGSTLRPEDPFDQIEYVLTAQATSGYEARLQGIEYKASEVFLQALQNYGVWLGREGM
;
A
#
# COMPACT_ATOMS: atom_id res chain seq x y z
N MET A 1 33.90 -9.96 5.47
CA MET A 1 32.88 -10.92 5.03
C MET A 1 33.55 -12.04 4.25
N ASP A 2 33.22 -13.30 4.54
CA ASP A 2 33.89 -14.45 3.91
C ASP A 2 33.42 -14.62 2.46
N THR A 3 34.35 -14.95 1.55
CA THR A 3 34.06 -15.23 0.15
C THR A 3 33.06 -16.40 -0.01
N LYS A 4 33.03 -17.30 0.96
CA LYS A 4 32.15 -18.47 1.01
C LYS A 4 30.69 -18.04 1.25
N ASP A 5 30.45 -17.10 2.16
CA ASP A 5 29.12 -16.56 2.44
C ASP A 5 28.53 -15.86 1.21
N TRP A 6 29.37 -15.06 0.52
CA TRP A 6 28.95 -14.41 -0.71
C TRP A 6 28.52 -15.40 -1.80
N GLN A 7 29.30 -16.46 -1.98
CA GLN A 7 28.98 -17.51 -2.97
C GLN A 7 27.68 -18.25 -2.63
N GLN A 8 27.45 -18.55 -1.36
CA GLN A 8 26.22 -19.20 -0.90
C GLN A 8 24.99 -18.33 -1.15
N GLU A 9 25.06 -17.04 -0.79
CA GLU A 9 23.95 -16.13 -0.99
C GLU A 9 23.66 -15.86 -2.48
N GLN A 10 24.72 -15.76 -3.30
CA GLN A 10 24.55 -15.63 -4.74
C GLN A 10 23.93 -16.88 -5.38
N ALA A 11 24.32 -18.07 -4.94
CA ALA A 11 23.74 -19.34 -5.39
C ALA A 11 22.26 -19.44 -4.98
N ARG A 12 21.92 -19.07 -3.74
CA ARG A 12 20.54 -19.03 -3.28
C ARG A 12 19.70 -18.03 -4.08
N LEU A 13 20.24 -16.83 -4.33
CA LEU A 13 19.55 -15.82 -5.15
C LEU A 13 19.19 -16.39 -6.52
N GLU A 14 20.12 -17.07 -7.18
CA GLU A 14 19.87 -17.65 -8.51
C GLU A 14 18.85 -18.79 -8.43
N GLN A 15 18.89 -19.62 -7.39
CA GLN A 15 17.89 -20.66 -7.16
C GLN A 15 16.48 -20.08 -7.02
N VAL A 16 16.30 -19.04 -6.19
CA VAL A 16 15.02 -18.38 -5.98
C VAL A 16 14.53 -17.73 -7.29
N ARG A 17 15.42 -17.08 -8.04
CA ARG A 17 15.08 -16.46 -9.32
C ARG A 17 14.67 -17.50 -10.38
N ASN A 18 15.29 -18.67 -10.40
CA ASN A 18 14.90 -19.74 -11.32
C ASN A 18 13.50 -20.26 -11.00
N LYS A 19 13.15 -20.44 -9.72
CA LYS A 19 11.80 -20.80 -9.29
C LYS A 19 10.78 -19.69 -9.62
N LEU A 20 11.14 -18.42 -9.42
CA LEU A 20 10.29 -17.30 -9.82
C LEU A 20 10.03 -17.27 -11.34
N ARG A 21 11.06 -17.50 -12.17
CA ARG A 21 10.90 -17.58 -13.64
C ARG A 21 9.98 -18.72 -14.06
N ALA A 22 10.17 -19.91 -13.46
CA ALA A 22 9.31 -21.05 -13.72
C ALA A 22 7.85 -20.71 -13.40
N ARG A 23 7.60 -20.13 -12.23
CA ARG A 23 6.25 -19.77 -11.80
C ARG A 23 5.61 -18.67 -12.67
N ILE A 24 6.38 -17.67 -13.11
CA ILE A 24 5.92 -16.65 -14.06
C ILE A 24 5.53 -17.30 -15.39
N ALA A 25 6.33 -18.20 -15.92
CA ALA A 25 6.06 -18.88 -17.19
C ALA A 25 4.80 -19.79 -17.12
N GLU A 26 4.48 -20.35 -15.96
CA GLU A 26 3.23 -21.09 -15.72
C GLU A 26 2.02 -20.15 -15.66
N LEU A 27 2.12 -19.03 -14.97
CA LEU A 27 1.00 -18.10 -14.77
C LEU A 27 0.65 -17.30 -16.04
N GLU A 28 1.64 -17.00 -16.89
CA GLU A 28 1.45 -16.18 -18.09
C GLU A 28 0.36 -16.70 -19.03
N PRO A 29 0.36 -17.98 -19.45
CA PRO A 29 -0.69 -18.53 -20.30
C PRO A 29 -2.06 -18.61 -19.59
N GLU A 30 -2.09 -18.82 -18.27
CA GLU A 30 -3.34 -18.85 -17.50
C GLU A 30 -4.00 -17.46 -17.44
N VAL A 31 -3.20 -16.42 -17.21
CA VAL A 31 -3.66 -15.01 -17.22
C VAL A 31 -4.19 -14.64 -18.60
N ALA A 32 -3.47 -15.00 -19.67
CA ALA A 32 -3.89 -14.76 -21.05
C ALA A 32 -5.21 -15.49 -21.35
N GLY A 33 -5.32 -16.78 -21.02
CA GLY A 33 -6.51 -17.57 -21.26
C GLY A 33 -7.76 -17.04 -20.53
N LEU A 34 -7.65 -16.60 -19.27
CA LEU A 34 -8.77 -15.98 -18.56
C LEU A 34 -9.13 -14.60 -19.12
N SER A 35 -8.16 -13.85 -19.63
CA SER A 35 -8.41 -12.57 -20.28
C SER A 35 -9.24 -12.75 -21.55
N ASP A 36 -8.89 -13.73 -22.38
CA ASP A 36 -9.62 -14.07 -23.60
C ASP A 36 -11.03 -14.57 -23.30
N GLN A 37 -11.20 -15.43 -22.28
CA GLN A 37 -12.52 -15.91 -21.85
C GLN A 37 -13.40 -14.77 -21.35
N ALA A 38 -12.89 -13.86 -20.53
CA ALA A 38 -13.65 -12.71 -20.04
C ALA A 38 -14.05 -11.77 -21.20
N ALA A 39 -13.15 -11.54 -22.15
CA ALA A 39 -13.43 -10.73 -23.33
C ALA A 39 -14.51 -11.38 -24.23
N ASP A 40 -14.47 -12.70 -24.39
CA ASP A 40 -15.44 -13.46 -25.20
C ASP A 40 -16.84 -13.44 -24.55
N ILE A 41 -16.92 -13.65 -23.22
CA ILE A 41 -18.18 -13.53 -22.47
C ILE A 41 -18.77 -12.11 -22.60
N ARG A 42 -17.97 -11.05 -22.46
CA ARG A 42 -18.43 -9.66 -22.64
C ARG A 42 -18.97 -9.42 -24.04
N ARG A 43 -18.32 -9.96 -25.08
CA ARG A 43 -18.73 -9.81 -26.48
C ARG A 43 -20.07 -10.50 -26.75
N ARG A 44 -20.23 -11.72 -26.22
CA ARG A 44 -21.44 -12.54 -26.43
C ARG A 44 -22.55 -12.26 -25.43
N PHE A 45 -22.32 -11.46 -24.42
CA PHE A 45 -23.25 -11.21 -23.32
C PHE A 45 -24.66 -10.84 -23.85
N TRP A 46 -24.72 -9.93 -24.79
CA TRP A 46 -25.99 -9.49 -25.36
C TRP A 46 -26.53 -10.39 -26.49
N GLU A 47 -25.76 -11.31 -27.03
CA GLU A 47 -26.19 -12.33 -27.98
C GLU A 47 -26.86 -13.50 -27.25
N GLU A 48 -26.37 -13.85 -26.05
CA GLU A 48 -26.88 -14.96 -25.23
C GLU A 48 -28.05 -14.54 -24.32
N VAL A 49 -28.23 -13.25 -24.08
CA VAL A 49 -29.33 -12.69 -23.29
C VAL A 49 -30.46 -12.25 -24.22
N THR A 50 -31.47 -13.09 -24.36
CA THR A 50 -32.71 -12.71 -25.09
C THR A 50 -33.54 -11.82 -24.16
N ILE A 51 -33.65 -10.52 -24.49
CA ILE A 51 -34.49 -9.59 -23.74
C ILE A 51 -35.93 -9.72 -24.23
N ASN A 52 -36.78 -10.37 -23.44
CA ASN A 52 -38.20 -10.43 -23.65
C ASN A 52 -38.93 -9.90 -22.41
N THR A 53 -39.73 -8.87 -22.59
CA THR A 53 -40.50 -8.21 -21.52
C THR A 53 -41.99 -8.20 -21.80
N SER A 54 -42.44 -9.11 -22.65
CA SER A 54 -43.84 -9.16 -23.15
C SER A 54 -44.82 -9.62 -22.08
N THR A 55 -44.40 -10.50 -21.20
CA THR A 55 -45.19 -10.99 -20.05
C THR A 55 -44.38 -10.89 -18.76
N ALA A 56 -45.02 -11.04 -17.60
CA ALA A 56 -44.35 -11.08 -16.31
C ALA A 56 -43.39 -12.27 -16.20
N GLU A 57 -43.76 -13.43 -16.77
CA GLU A 57 -42.91 -14.62 -16.79
C GLU A 57 -41.69 -14.41 -17.68
N ASP A 58 -41.84 -13.81 -18.88
CA ASP A 58 -40.74 -13.47 -19.78
C ASP A 58 -39.74 -12.46 -19.12
N PHE A 59 -40.27 -11.52 -18.35
CA PHE A 59 -39.46 -10.57 -17.61
C PHE A 59 -38.60 -11.26 -16.52
N GLU A 60 -39.20 -12.17 -15.74
CA GLU A 60 -38.48 -12.95 -14.73
C GLU A 60 -37.40 -13.83 -15.38
N GLU A 61 -37.68 -14.50 -16.49
CA GLU A 61 -36.71 -15.33 -17.21
C GLU A 61 -35.55 -14.50 -17.77
N THR A 62 -35.84 -13.33 -18.33
CA THR A 62 -34.82 -12.36 -18.78
C THR A 62 -33.93 -11.91 -17.61
N PHE A 63 -34.55 -11.59 -16.47
CA PHE A 63 -33.81 -11.15 -15.28
C PHE A 63 -32.91 -12.24 -14.71
N TYR A 64 -33.39 -13.50 -14.68
CA TYR A 64 -32.57 -14.63 -14.25
C TYR A 64 -31.39 -14.87 -15.20
N THR A 65 -31.59 -14.80 -16.51
CA THR A 65 -30.51 -14.99 -17.49
C THR A 65 -29.43 -13.90 -17.38
N ILE A 66 -29.85 -12.65 -17.25
CA ILE A 66 -28.92 -11.52 -17.02
C ILE A 66 -28.09 -11.73 -15.76
N ASN A 67 -28.74 -12.09 -14.64
CA ASN A 67 -28.04 -12.31 -13.38
C ASN A 67 -27.07 -13.49 -13.45
N GLN A 68 -27.45 -14.57 -14.10
CA GLN A 68 -26.61 -15.74 -14.29
C GLN A 68 -25.35 -15.40 -15.12
N GLN A 69 -25.51 -14.73 -16.25
CA GLN A 69 -24.39 -14.33 -17.10
C GLN A 69 -23.49 -13.30 -16.40
N SER A 70 -24.08 -12.35 -15.67
CA SER A 70 -23.32 -11.38 -14.86
C SER A 70 -22.51 -12.06 -13.75
N ALA A 71 -23.06 -13.09 -13.10
CA ALA A 71 -22.35 -13.85 -12.07
C ALA A 71 -21.16 -14.64 -12.65
N VAL A 72 -21.34 -15.28 -13.81
CA VAL A 72 -20.26 -15.99 -14.53
C VAL A 72 -19.15 -15.03 -14.94
N LEU A 73 -19.49 -13.87 -15.51
CA LEU A 73 -18.53 -12.85 -15.88
C LEU A 73 -17.75 -12.34 -14.65
N ALA A 74 -18.46 -12.03 -13.56
CA ALA A 74 -17.84 -11.54 -12.31
C ALA A 74 -16.91 -12.57 -11.67
N GLU A 75 -17.21 -13.88 -11.78
CA GLU A 75 -16.34 -14.95 -11.32
C GLU A 75 -15.05 -15.01 -12.15
N ARG A 76 -15.17 -14.98 -13.48
CA ARG A 76 -14.02 -14.99 -14.40
C ARG A 76 -13.13 -13.75 -14.22
N GLU A 77 -13.73 -12.58 -14.05
CA GLU A 77 -12.98 -11.34 -13.78
C GLU A 77 -12.25 -11.38 -12.45
N ARG A 78 -12.87 -11.94 -11.40
CA ARG A 78 -12.19 -12.14 -10.10
C ARG A 78 -11.02 -13.10 -10.22
N GLY A 79 -11.21 -14.25 -10.89
CA GLY A 79 -10.14 -15.21 -11.13
C GLY A 79 -8.98 -14.59 -11.90
N ARG A 80 -9.29 -13.88 -13.01
CA ARG A 80 -8.29 -13.14 -13.80
C ARG A 80 -7.55 -12.12 -12.95
N LYS A 81 -8.26 -11.31 -12.14
CA LYS A 81 -7.65 -10.29 -11.27
C LYS A 81 -6.65 -10.91 -10.30
N LEU A 82 -7.03 -12.01 -9.63
CA LEU A 82 -6.16 -12.71 -8.67
C LEU A 82 -4.89 -13.26 -9.34
N LEU A 83 -5.02 -13.94 -10.49
CA LEU A 83 -3.86 -14.47 -11.21
C LEU A 83 -2.96 -13.36 -11.78
N THR A 84 -3.56 -12.28 -12.29
CA THR A 84 -2.80 -11.10 -12.75
C THR A 84 -2.00 -10.48 -11.62
N GLN A 85 -2.61 -10.29 -10.45
CA GLN A 85 -1.92 -9.76 -9.27
C GLN A 85 -0.77 -10.69 -8.83
N GLN A 86 -0.98 -12.00 -8.87
CA GLN A 86 0.06 -12.96 -8.54
C GLN A 86 1.21 -12.90 -9.55
N TRP A 87 0.92 -12.89 -10.84
CA TRP A 87 1.90 -12.77 -11.91
C TRP A 87 2.70 -11.46 -11.81
N GLU A 88 2.05 -10.33 -11.61
CA GLU A 88 2.69 -9.02 -11.40
C GLU A 88 3.58 -9.02 -10.16
N SER A 89 3.13 -9.65 -9.07
CA SER A 89 3.91 -9.79 -7.84
C SER A 89 5.21 -10.56 -8.07
N MET A 90 5.15 -11.68 -8.81
CA MET A 90 6.34 -12.47 -9.16
C MET A 90 7.30 -11.69 -10.07
N ASN A 91 6.77 -10.96 -11.05
CA ASN A 91 7.57 -10.10 -11.93
C ASN A 91 8.27 -8.96 -11.15
N ARG A 92 7.62 -8.39 -10.13
CA ARG A 92 8.25 -7.39 -9.25
C ARG A 92 9.39 -7.99 -8.40
N LEU A 93 9.24 -9.23 -7.96
CA LEU A 93 10.29 -9.91 -7.18
C LEU A 93 11.51 -10.28 -8.02
N LEU A 94 11.33 -10.64 -9.29
CA LEU A 94 12.38 -11.22 -10.14
C LEU A 94 13.70 -10.41 -10.21
N PRO A 95 13.72 -9.07 -10.35
CA PRO A 95 14.96 -8.30 -10.37
C PRO A 95 15.65 -8.17 -8.99
N SER A 96 14.88 -8.22 -7.89
CA SER A 96 15.35 -8.09 -6.51
C SER A 96 14.40 -8.83 -5.58
N PRO A 97 14.55 -10.16 -5.42
CA PRO A 97 13.60 -10.98 -4.69
C PRO A 97 13.47 -10.63 -3.22
N TYR A 98 14.57 -10.31 -2.58
CA TYR A 98 14.64 -9.95 -1.17
C TYR A 98 15.68 -8.87 -0.93
N PHE A 99 15.56 -8.17 0.20
CA PHE A 99 16.49 -7.11 0.61
C PHE A 99 17.12 -7.37 1.98
N GLY A 100 16.57 -8.33 2.74
CA GLY A 100 17.04 -8.66 4.07
C GLY A 100 16.97 -10.16 4.35
N ARG A 101 17.81 -10.61 5.26
CA ARG A 101 17.77 -11.93 5.89
C ARG A 101 18.03 -11.76 7.37
N PHE A 102 17.37 -12.56 8.17
CA PHE A 102 17.81 -12.83 9.54
C PHE A 102 17.67 -14.34 9.82
N ASP A 103 18.49 -14.81 10.72
CA ASP A 103 18.43 -16.19 11.22
C ASP A 103 17.82 -16.11 12.62
N PHE A 104 16.74 -16.83 12.84
CA PHE A 104 15.99 -16.79 14.09
C PHE A 104 15.77 -18.19 14.64
N GLN A 105 16.18 -18.40 15.89
CA GLN A 105 15.92 -19.62 16.63
C GLN A 105 14.83 -19.35 17.65
N GLU A 106 13.67 -19.98 17.47
CA GLU A 106 12.57 -19.92 18.42
C GLU A 106 12.95 -20.63 19.72
N GLU A 107 12.49 -20.15 20.85
CA GLU A 107 12.74 -20.78 22.14
C GLU A 107 12.17 -22.20 22.18
N GLY A 108 13.04 -23.18 22.44
CA GLY A 108 12.69 -24.60 22.42
C GLY A 108 12.82 -25.29 21.06
N ALA A 109 13.19 -24.57 19.99
CA ALA A 109 13.49 -25.19 18.70
C ALA A 109 14.98 -25.59 18.58
N ASP A 110 15.24 -26.73 17.96
CA ASP A 110 16.60 -27.26 17.76
C ASP A 110 17.35 -26.55 16.62
N LEU A 111 16.62 -25.92 15.67
CA LEU A 111 17.19 -25.34 14.45
C LEU A 111 16.80 -23.87 14.32
N SER A 112 17.75 -23.09 13.81
CA SER A 112 17.53 -21.72 13.40
C SER A 112 16.90 -21.65 12.01
N GLU A 113 15.87 -20.84 11.84
CA GLU A 113 15.20 -20.60 10.57
C GLU A 113 15.85 -19.39 9.86
N GLN A 114 16.14 -19.57 8.56
CA GLN A 114 16.62 -18.48 7.71
C GLN A 114 15.45 -17.75 7.06
N VAL A 115 15.15 -16.56 7.51
CA VAL A 115 14.03 -15.74 7.05
C VAL A 115 14.52 -14.68 6.07
N TYR A 116 14.14 -14.82 4.80
CA TYR A 116 14.43 -13.83 3.75
C TYR A 116 13.22 -12.92 3.53
N ILE A 117 13.43 -11.60 3.55
CA ILE A 117 12.38 -10.61 3.49
C ILE A 117 12.40 -9.87 2.15
N GLY A 118 11.25 -9.83 1.51
CA GLY A 118 11.00 -9.11 0.26
C GLY A 118 9.75 -8.24 0.30
N VAL A 119 9.42 -7.65 -0.84
CA VAL A 119 8.20 -6.81 -0.99
C VAL A 119 6.92 -7.63 -1.12
N SER A 120 7.03 -8.93 -1.34
CA SER A 120 5.92 -9.89 -1.40
C SER A 120 6.40 -11.27 -0.96
N SER A 121 5.48 -12.12 -0.48
CA SER A 121 5.81 -13.52 -0.18
C SER A 121 5.97 -14.35 -1.44
N PHE A 122 6.90 -15.30 -1.37
CA PHE A 122 7.03 -16.37 -2.35
C PHE A 122 7.16 -17.71 -1.64
N ILE A 123 6.20 -18.58 -1.88
CA ILE A 123 6.10 -19.91 -1.28
C ILE A 123 6.59 -20.91 -2.31
N ASP A 124 7.33 -21.93 -1.87
CA ASP A 124 7.83 -23.01 -2.72
C ASP A 124 6.70 -23.89 -3.26
N GLU A 125 6.99 -24.75 -4.22
CA GLU A 125 6.05 -25.69 -4.84
C GLU A 125 5.41 -26.67 -3.86
N ASP A 126 6.05 -26.92 -2.71
CA ASP A 126 5.51 -27.73 -1.62
C ASP A 126 4.32 -27.08 -0.90
N GLY A 127 4.05 -25.77 -1.14
CA GLY A 127 3.00 -25.00 -0.53
C GLY A 127 3.21 -24.68 0.96
N LEU A 128 4.33 -25.09 1.54
CA LEU A 128 4.61 -24.96 2.98
C LEU A 128 5.85 -24.11 3.26
N SER A 129 6.88 -24.21 2.42
CA SER A 129 8.16 -23.54 2.63
C SER A 129 8.16 -22.13 2.05
N PHE A 130 8.35 -21.14 2.91
CA PHE A 130 8.51 -19.77 2.45
C PHE A 130 9.94 -19.53 1.94
N LEU A 131 10.09 -19.24 0.66
CA LEU A 131 11.34 -18.81 0.07
C LEU A 131 11.62 -17.35 0.33
N ILE A 132 10.56 -16.52 0.39
CA ILE A 132 10.57 -15.09 0.70
C ILE A 132 9.36 -14.79 1.55
N TYR A 133 9.57 -14.08 2.66
CA TYR A 133 8.52 -13.53 3.50
C TYR A 133 8.23 -12.08 3.09
N ASP A 134 6.96 -11.75 3.02
CA ASP A 134 6.55 -10.35 2.84
C ASP A 134 6.94 -9.51 4.07
N TRP A 135 7.47 -8.33 3.84
CA TRP A 135 7.91 -7.40 4.89
C TRP A 135 6.80 -7.03 5.89
N ARG A 136 5.54 -7.19 5.50
CA ARG A 136 4.36 -6.88 6.32
C ARG A 136 3.98 -8.01 7.27
N THR A 137 4.52 -9.22 7.10
CA THR A 137 4.23 -10.36 7.99
C THR A 137 4.66 -10.09 9.42
N PRO A 138 4.04 -10.75 10.41
CA PRO A 138 4.44 -10.61 11.82
C PRO A 138 5.91 -10.91 12.06
N ILE A 139 6.44 -12.01 11.52
CA ILE A 139 7.84 -12.41 11.68
C ILE A 139 8.82 -11.38 11.10
N ALA A 140 8.45 -10.69 10.02
CA ALA A 140 9.29 -9.66 9.42
C ALA A 140 9.51 -8.44 10.33
N SER A 141 8.67 -8.24 11.38
CA SER A 141 8.89 -7.17 12.36
C SER A 141 10.22 -7.33 13.10
N LEU A 142 10.69 -8.57 13.27
CA LEU A 142 11.99 -8.85 13.88
C LEU A 142 13.13 -8.12 13.18
N TYR A 143 13.10 -8.10 11.85
CA TYR A 143 14.12 -7.42 11.05
C TYR A 143 14.20 -5.91 11.33
N TYR A 144 13.08 -5.26 11.60
CA TYR A 144 13.03 -3.81 11.83
C TYR A 144 13.24 -3.42 13.29
N ASP A 145 12.75 -4.24 14.22
CA ASP A 145 12.66 -3.90 15.63
C ASP A 145 13.87 -4.35 16.45
N TYR A 146 14.64 -5.35 15.96
CA TYR A 146 15.71 -5.98 16.70
C TYR A 146 17.04 -5.98 15.95
N SER A 147 18.11 -6.04 16.74
CA SER A 147 19.47 -6.43 16.33
C SER A 147 19.74 -7.85 16.81
N PRO A 148 20.81 -8.52 16.36
CA PRO A 148 21.18 -9.85 16.86
C PRO A 148 21.16 -9.92 18.39
N GLY A 149 20.52 -10.97 18.91
CA GLY A 149 20.24 -11.16 20.34
C GLY A 149 18.79 -11.57 20.60
N PRO A 150 18.32 -11.49 21.86
CA PRO A 150 16.93 -11.85 22.21
C PRO A 150 15.92 -11.01 21.44
N ALA A 151 14.94 -11.66 20.86
CA ALA A 151 13.92 -11.03 20.02
C ALA A 151 12.57 -11.74 20.16
N ALA A 152 11.48 -11.02 19.92
CA ALA A 152 10.13 -11.59 19.99
C ALA A 152 9.18 -10.88 19.02
N TYR A 153 8.21 -11.62 18.51
CA TYR A 153 7.14 -11.05 17.68
C TYR A 153 5.78 -11.61 18.07
N VAL A 154 4.71 -10.94 17.66
CA VAL A 154 3.33 -11.29 18.02
C VAL A 154 2.61 -11.83 16.80
N THR A 155 2.00 -13.00 16.96
CA THR A 155 1.12 -13.64 15.98
C THR A 155 -0.30 -13.71 16.52
N PRO A 156 -1.30 -14.05 15.68
CA PRO A 156 -2.65 -14.35 16.18
C PRO A 156 -2.68 -15.49 17.22
N GLY A 157 -1.71 -16.42 17.17
CA GLY A 157 -1.56 -17.53 18.11
C GLY A 157 -0.85 -17.16 19.42
N GLY A 158 -0.31 -15.95 19.53
CA GLY A 158 0.40 -15.49 20.73
C GLY A 158 1.77 -14.88 20.42
N ARG A 159 2.53 -14.62 21.48
CA ARG A 159 3.88 -14.08 21.41
C ARG A 159 4.89 -15.23 21.24
N ILE A 160 5.77 -15.10 20.28
CA ILE A 160 6.86 -16.01 20.00
C ILE A 160 8.16 -15.32 20.39
N GLU A 161 8.95 -15.98 21.24
CA GLU A 161 10.24 -15.50 21.74
C GLU A 161 11.36 -16.39 21.21
N GLY A 162 12.56 -15.82 21.07
CA GLY A 162 13.72 -16.56 20.57
C GLY A 162 14.95 -15.65 20.47
N THR A 163 15.93 -16.11 19.72
CA THR A 163 17.20 -15.41 19.50
C THR A 163 17.44 -15.17 18.02
N MET A 164 17.71 -13.94 17.64
CA MET A 164 18.20 -13.59 16.32
C MET A 164 19.72 -13.77 16.30
N GLU A 165 20.23 -14.70 15.50
CA GLU A 165 21.64 -15.00 15.41
C GLU A 165 22.36 -14.15 14.38
N LEU A 166 21.69 -13.87 13.26
CA LEU A 166 22.22 -13.08 12.14
C LEU A 166 21.15 -12.09 11.69
N LYS A 167 21.60 -10.90 11.28
CA LYS A 167 20.81 -9.94 10.53
C LYS A 167 21.65 -9.43 9.37
N ARG A 168 21.20 -9.66 8.15
CA ARG A 168 21.93 -9.38 6.91
C ARG A 168 21.08 -8.54 5.96
N GLN A 169 21.67 -7.55 5.35
CA GLN A 169 21.05 -6.68 4.37
C GLN A 169 21.70 -6.89 3.00
N PHE A 170 20.86 -6.89 1.95
CA PHE A 170 21.29 -7.07 0.56
C PHE A 170 20.95 -5.86 -0.29
N GLN A 171 21.85 -5.50 -1.17
CA GLN A 171 21.58 -4.65 -2.31
C GLN A 171 21.63 -5.51 -3.57
N ILE A 172 20.45 -5.88 -4.09
CA ILE A 172 20.32 -6.71 -5.30
C ILE A 172 19.86 -5.82 -6.45
N GLN A 173 20.58 -5.87 -7.57
CA GLN A 173 20.25 -5.16 -8.78
C GLN A 173 20.33 -6.11 -9.98
N ASN A 174 19.25 -6.17 -10.77
CA ASN A 174 19.15 -7.03 -11.94
C ASN A 174 19.50 -8.50 -11.65
N GLY A 175 19.14 -8.98 -10.46
CA GLY A 175 19.37 -10.35 -10.02
C GLY A 175 20.81 -10.69 -9.66
N GLN A 176 21.61 -9.68 -9.30
CA GLN A 176 22.97 -9.86 -8.77
C GLN A 176 23.09 -9.12 -7.44
N ILE A 177 23.73 -9.75 -6.48
CA ILE A 177 24.09 -9.11 -5.22
C ILE A 177 25.22 -8.09 -5.54
N ARG A 178 24.97 -6.83 -5.31
CA ARG A 178 25.94 -5.75 -5.46
C ARG A 178 26.67 -5.48 -4.16
N ASN A 179 25.93 -5.47 -3.07
CA ASN A 179 26.46 -5.31 -1.72
C ASN A 179 25.70 -6.20 -0.76
N MET A 180 26.37 -6.63 0.29
CA MET A 180 25.86 -7.46 1.36
C MET A 180 26.52 -7.05 2.67
N PHE A 181 25.72 -6.79 3.71
CA PHE A 181 26.20 -6.28 4.99
C PHE A 181 25.57 -7.05 6.14
N ASP A 182 26.36 -7.47 7.11
CA ASP A 182 25.86 -7.98 8.37
C ASP A 182 25.65 -6.80 9.33
N ALA A 183 24.43 -6.64 9.80
CA ALA A 183 24.06 -5.51 10.65
C ALA A 183 24.49 -5.77 12.09
N SER A 184 25.69 -5.32 12.44
CA SER A 184 26.06 -5.01 13.81
C SER A 184 25.84 -3.51 14.04
N GLU A 185 24.89 -3.17 14.84
CA GLU A 185 24.53 -1.89 15.50
C GLU A 185 24.52 -0.54 14.75
N THR A 186 25.17 -0.35 13.57
CA THR A 186 25.36 1.03 13.06
C THR A 186 25.17 1.25 11.56
N ILE A 187 24.70 0.28 10.78
CA ILE A 187 24.72 0.34 9.29
C ILE A 187 23.54 1.11 8.67
N GLY A 188 22.54 1.50 9.44
CA GLY A 188 21.39 2.26 8.92
C GLY A 188 21.74 3.55 8.20
N ASP A 189 22.75 4.27 8.66
CA ASP A 189 23.11 5.59 8.15
C ASP A 189 23.98 5.56 6.88
N GLU A 190 24.91 4.62 6.75
CA GLU A 190 25.79 4.55 5.58
C GLU A 190 25.05 4.07 4.33
N LEU A 191 24.17 3.09 4.46
CA LEU A 191 23.33 2.63 3.37
C LEU A 191 22.29 3.69 2.98
N LEU A 192 21.70 4.38 3.96
CA LEU A 192 20.80 5.49 3.73
C LEU A 192 21.50 6.60 2.93
N GLN A 193 22.76 6.94 3.26
CA GLN A 193 23.54 7.92 2.51
C GLN A 193 23.88 7.46 1.10
N GLN A 194 24.20 6.18 0.87
CA GLN A 194 24.46 5.64 -0.46
C GLN A 194 23.21 5.58 -1.33
N VAL A 195 22.05 5.31 -0.74
CA VAL A 195 20.76 5.27 -1.42
C VAL A 195 20.28 6.67 -1.78
N LEU A 196 20.44 7.64 -0.88
CA LEU A 196 20.10 9.04 -1.11
C LEU A 196 21.02 9.71 -2.15
N GLY A 197 22.23 9.19 -2.37
CA GLY A 197 23.21 9.71 -3.33
C GLY A 197 23.04 9.24 -4.78
N LYS A 198 22.17 8.28 -5.07
CA LYS A 198 21.97 7.72 -6.43
C LYS A 198 20.50 7.86 -6.85
N GLY A 199 20.27 8.63 -7.88
CA GLY A 199 19.02 9.03 -8.54
C GLY A 199 17.72 8.20 -8.37
N ALA A 200 16.60 8.83 -8.67
CA ALA A 200 15.22 8.50 -8.29
C ALA A 200 14.68 7.10 -8.67
N ASP A 201 15.18 6.44 -9.70
CA ASP A 201 14.60 5.19 -10.23
C ASP A 201 14.88 3.92 -9.40
N SER A 202 15.86 3.96 -8.49
CA SER A 202 16.15 2.81 -7.60
C SER A 202 15.59 2.97 -6.18
N GLN A 203 14.89 4.08 -5.91
CA GLN A 203 14.61 4.56 -4.55
C GLN A 203 13.54 3.74 -3.81
N MET A 204 12.55 3.15 -4.48
CA MET A 204 11.38 2.60 -3.78
C MET A 204 11.60 1.20 -3.18
N LYS A 205 12.35 0.33 -3.85
CA LYS A 205 12.69 -0.98 -3.28
C LYS A 205 13.61 -0.85 -2.06
N SER A 206 14.38 0.25 -2.00
CA SER A 206 15.23 0.57 -0.85
C SER A 206 14.45 1.18 0.32
N ILE A 207 13.29 1.80 0.09
CA ILE A 207 12.48 2.42 1.16
C ILE A 207 12.02 1.38 2.18
N VAL A 208 11.59 0.20 1.73
CA VAL A 208 11.19 -0.88 2.65
C VAL A 208 12.39 -1.48 3.38
N ALA A 209 13.54 -1.56 2.72
CA ALA A 209 14.78 -2.08 3.33
C ALA A 209 15.36 -1.14 4.41
N THR A 210 14.98 0.14 4.40
CA THR A 210 15.51 1.19 5.29
C THR A 210 14.50 1.68 6.32
N ILE A 211 13.38 0.97 6.52
CA ILE A 211 12.42 1.29 7.59
C ILE A 211 13.15 1.23 8.94
N GLN A 212 13.14 2.34 9.64
CA GLN A 212 13.70 2.43 10.99
C GLN A 212 12.68 1.90 12.02
N LYS A 213 13.15 1.53 13.20
CA LYS A 213 12.33 0.99 14.29
C LYS A 213 11.15 1.91 14.65
N GLU A 214 11.39 3.21 14.72
CA GLU A 214 10.36 4.22 15.02
C GLU A 214 9.30 4.27 13.91
N GLN A 215 9.73 4.18 12.65
CA GLN A 215 8.81 4.12 11.52
C GLN A 215 8.00 2.80 11.52
N ASN A 216 8.63 1.67 11.82
CA ASN A 216 7.94 0.39 11.94
C ASN A 216 6.87 0.41 13.03
N ALA A 217 7.15 1.05 14.16
CA ALA A 217 6.17 1.24 15.23
C ALA A 217 4.95 2.08 14.77
N ILE A 218 5.16 3.13 13.94
CA ILE A 218 4.09 3.92 13.33
C ILE A 218 3.29 3.09 12.31
N ILE A 219 3.98 2.38 11.43
CA ILE A 219 3.38 1.57 10.37
C ILE A 219 2.46 0.50 10.96
N ARG A 220 2.90 -0.19 12.02
CA ARG A 220 2.18 -1.30 12.65
C ARG A 220 1.28 -0.90 13.82
N ASN A 221 1.12 0.38 14.11
CA ASN A 221 0.22 0.84 15.16
C ASN A 221 -1.25 0.57 14.79
N GLU A 222 -1.92 -0.28 15.55
CA GLU A 222 -3.33 -0.65 15.35
C GLU A 222 -4.25 -0.14 16.44
N GLN A 223 -3.68 0.32 17.56
CA GLN A 223 -4.46 0.73 18.73
C GLN A 223 -5.02 2.15 18.59
N SER A 224 -4.36 3.00 17.82
CA SER A 224 -4.72 4.41 17.70
C SER A 224 -5.80 4.62 16.64
N ARG A 225 -6.97 5.12 17.04
CA ARG A 225 -8.03 5.56 16.12
C ARG A 225 -7.59 6.80 15.32
N MET A 226 -6.77 7.66 15.91
CA MET A 226 -6.15 8.82 15.28
C MET A 226 -4.66 8.77 15.54
N LEU A 227 -3.85 8.95 14.50
CA LEU A 227 -2.40 8.97 14.57
C LEU A 227 -1.87 10.24 13.92
N ILE A 228 -1.15 11.05 14.70
CA ILE A 228 -0.46 12.25 14.23
C ILE A 228 1.03 11.93 14.16
N VAL A 229 1.61 12.05 12.95
CA VAL A 229 3.04 11.80 12.71
C VAL A 229 3.74 13.13 12.51
N GLN A 230 4.63 13.48 13.43
CA GLN A 230 5.41 14.71 13.42
C GLN A 230 6.90 14.42 13.22
N GLY A 231 7.60 15.29 12.51
CA GLY A 231 9.03 15.16 12.28
C GLY A 231 9.56 16.23 11.31
N ALA A 232 10.87 16.37 11.21
CA ALA A 232 11.53 17.30 10.29
C ALA A 232 11.20 17.02 8.82
N ALA A 233 11.45 17.98 7.93
CA ALA A 233 11.39 17.75 6.50
C ALA A 233 12.41 16.65 6.10
N GLY A 234 12.01 15.71 5.24
CA GLY A 234 12.86 14.59 4.84
C GLY A 234 12.95 13.41 5.82
N SER A 235 12.29 13.45 6.99
CA SER A 235 12.29 12.33 7.97
C SER A 235 11.48 11.09 7.56
N GLY A 236 10.95 11.03 6.35
CA GLY A 236 10.20 9.88 5.86
C GLY A 236 8.74 9.80 6.30
N LYS A 237 8.12 10.89 6.81
CA LYS A 237 6.71 10.89 7.26
C LYS A 237 5.73 10.37 6.21
N THR A 238 5.86 10.86 4.99
CA THR A 238 5.02 10.43 3.87
C THR A 238 5.25 8.98 3.51
N SER A 239 6.51 8.53 3.48
CA SER A 239 6.85 7.13 3.24
C SER A 239 6.24 6.22 4.31
N ALA A 240 6.38 6.58 5.60
CA ALA A 240 5.78 5.84 6.71
C ALA A 240 4.24 5.79 6.62
N ALA A 241 3.59 6.89 6.18
CA ALA A 241 2.14 6.92 5.98
C ALA A 241 1.70 5.97 4.86
N LEU A 242 2.39 5.97 3.71
CA LEU A 242 2.08 5.07 2.59
C LEU A 242 2.39 3.61 2.91
N GLN A 243 3.50 3.34 3.59
CA GLN A 243 3.83 2.01 4.09
C GLN A 243 2.80 1.51 5.09
N ARG A 244 2.25 2.40 5.95
CA ARG A 244 1.14 2.07 6.84
C ARG A 244 -0.12 1.72 6.07
N VAL A 245 -0.47 2.46 5.03
CA VAL A 245 -1.60 2.12 4.15
C VAL A 245 -1.40 0.74 3.54
N ALA A 246 -0.22 0.45 2.98
CA ALA A 246 0.12 -0.86 2.43
C ALA A 246 0.06 -1.98 3.48
N TYR A 247 0.52 -1.72 4.71
CA TYR A 247 0.41 -2.66 5.82
C TYR A 247 -1.04 -2.95 6.21
N LEU A 248 -1.88 -1.92 6.32
CA LEU A 248 -3.29 -2.07 6.69
C LEU A 248 -4.08 -2.81 5.61
N LEU A 249 -3.86 -2.52 4.33
CA LEU A 249 -4.46 -3.24 3.20
C LEU A 249 -4.06 -4.73 3.22
N TYR A 250 -2.78 -5.02 3.43
CA TYR A 250 -2.28 -6.39 3.55
C TYR A 250 -2.90 -7.13 4.72
N LYS A 251 -2.90 -6.53 5.91
CA LYS A 251 -3.38 -7.15 7.13
C LYS A 251 -4.89 -7.37 7.12
N HIS A 252 -5.62 -6.38 6.66
CA HIS A 252 -7.09 -6.38 6.63
C HIS A 252 -7.68 -6.70 5.24
N ARG A 253 -6.93 -7.39 4.39
CA ARG A 253 -7.30 -7.69 2.98
C ARG A 253 -8.65 -8.40 2.79
N GLN A 254 -9.20 -8.99 3.85
CA GLN A 254 -10.54 -9.60 3.84
C GLN A 254 -11.66 -8.60 4.14
N THR A 255 -11.35 -7.48 4.78
CA THR A 255 -12.34 -6.52 5.29
C THR A 255 -12.16 -5.10 4.75
N ILE A 256 -10.96 -4.72 4.31
CA ILE A 256 -10.64 -3.39 3.79
C ILE A 256 -10.12 -3.51 2.36
N LYS A 257 -10.67 -2.69 1.47
CA LYS A 257 -10.24 -2.55 0.08
C LYS A 257 -9.63 -1.18 -0.17
N ALA A 258 -8.86 -1.05 -1.24
CA ALA A 258 -8.20 0.20 -1.62
C ALA A 258 -9.18 1.35 -1.90
N ASP A 259 -10.38 1.05 -2.42
CA ASP A 259 -11.46 2.00 -2.68
C ASP A 259 -12.14 2.57 -1.41
N GLN A 260 -11.86 1.98 -0.24
CA GLN A 260 -12.35 2.44 1.06
C GLN A 260 -11.35 3.34 1.80
N ILE A 261 -10.20 3.62 1.18
CA ILE A 261 -9.16 4.49 1.74
C ILE A 261 -9.06 5.75 0.88
N VAL A 262 -9.14 6.90 1.52
CA VAL A 262 -8.96 8.20 0.85
C VAL A 262 -7.72 8.89 1.41
N LEU A 263 -6.87 9.37 0.52
CA LEU A 263 -5.70 10.16 0.83
C LEU A 263 -5.91 11.60 0.37
N PHE A 264 -5.90 12.53 1.33
CA PHE A 264 -5.89 13.95 1.05
C PHE A 264 -4.46 14.44 0.84
N SER A 265 -4.17 14.95 -0.34
CA SER A 265 -2.87 15.53 -0.69
C SER A 265 -2.92 17.06 -0.71
N PRO A 266 -1.79 17.74 -0.47
CA PRO A 266 -1.75 19.20 -0.48
C PRO A 266 -1.92 19.80 -1.89
N ASN A 267 -1.58 19.04 -2.94
CA ASN A 267 -1.70 19.48 -4.33
C ASN A 267 -1.70 18.29 -5.30
N PRO A 268 -2.16 18.47 -6.56
CA PRO A 268 -2.23 17.40 -7.56
C PRO A 268 -0.87 16.80 -7.96
N MET A 269 0.23 17.56 -7.90
CA MET A 269 1.57 17.02 -8.20
C MET A 269 2.01 15.97 -7.18
N PHE A 270 1.64 16.17 -5.91
CA PHE A 270 1.89 15.20 -4.84
C PHE A 270 1.08 13.92 -5.05
N THR A 271 -0.13 14.03 -5.58
CA THR A 271 -0.98 12.89 -5.96
C THR A 271 -0.29 12.01 -7.01
N SER A 272 0.30 12.62 -8.05
CA SER A 272 1.02 11.88 -9.09
C SER A 272 2.22 11.07 -8.54
N TYR A 273 2.97 11.64 -7.59
CA TYR A 273 4.05 10.92 -6.91
C TYR A 273 3.54 9.71 -6.14
N ILE A 274 2.47 9.87 -5.36
CA ILE A 274 1.93 8.81 -4.51
C ILE A 274 1.37 7.65 -5.34
N SER A 275 0.78 7.94 -6.51
CA SER A 275 0.18 6.91 -7.38
C SER A 275 1.19 5.86 -7.88
N THR A 276 2.48 6.16 -7.84
CA THR A 276 3.55 5.21 -8.20
C THR A 276 4.03 4.36 -7.01
N VAL A 277 3.87 4.86 -5.77
CA VAL A 277 4.44 4.24 -4.56
C VAL A 277 3.70 2.99 -4.12
N LEU A 278 2.37 3.04 -4.03
CA LEU A 278 1.58 1.90 -3.55
C LEU A 278 1.71 0.66 -4.44
N PRO A 279 1.68 0.77 -5.78
CA PRO A 279 1.94 -0.37 -6.66
C PRO A 279 3.33 -0.99 -6.45
N GLU A 280 4.36 -0.20 -6.14
CA GLU A 280 5.68 -0.72 -5.83
C GLU A 280 5.73 -1.46 -4.50
N LEU A 281 4.88 -1.08 -3.53
CA LEU A 281 4.69 -1.78 -2.26
C LEU A 281 3.80 -3.03 -2.39
N GLY A 282 3.30 -3.33 -3.59
CA GLY A 282 2.48 -4.51 -3.87
C GLY A 282 0.98 -4.31 -3.69
N GLU A 283 0.53 -3.06 -3.54
CA GLU A 283 -0.89 -2.73 -3.31
C GLU A 283 -1.53 -2.01 -4.50
N GLU A 284 -2.86 -2.03 -4.55
CA GLU A 284 -3.63 -1.22 -5.49
C GLU A 284 -3.59 0.25 -5.09
N ASN A 285 -3.74 1.14 -6.06
CA ASN A 285 -3.86 2.56 -5.77
C ASN A 285 -5.16 2.85 -5.01
N ILE A 286 -5.03 3.71 -4.00
CA ILE A 286 -6.16 4.24 -3.23
C ILE A 286 -6.73 5.50 -3.87
N GLN A 287 -7.91 5.92 -3.43
CA GLN A 287 -8.47 7.20 -3.84
C GLN A 287 -7.62 8.35 -3.32
N GLN A 288 -7.27 9.25 -4.23
CA GLN A 288 -6.45 10.42 -3.92
C GLN A 288 -7.19 11.66 -4.38
N THR A 289 -7.21 12.67 -3.54
CA THR A 289 -7.87 13.93 -3.83
C THR A 289 -7.21 15.08 -3.06
N THR A 290 -7.38 16.30 -3.52
CA THR A 290 -7.13 17.48 -2.70
C THR A 290 -8.40 17.86 -1.93
N PHE A 291 -8.27 18.68 -0.89
CA PHE A 291 -9.44 19.15 -0.17
C PHE A 291 -10.37 19.99 -1.08
N GLN A 292 -9.78 20.78 -2.00
CA GLN A 292 -10.55 21.56 -2.98
C GLN A 292 -11.35 20.66 -3.92
N GLU A 293 -10.72 19.66 -4.54
CA GLU A 293 -11.40 18.69 -5.42
C GLU A 293 -12.52 17.95 -4.70
N TYR A 294 -12.31 17.61 -3.41
CA TYR A 294 -13.33 16.98 -2.59
C TYR A 294 -14.53 17.91 -2.36
N LEU A 295 -14.30 19.20 -2.07
CA LEU A 295 -15.37 20.18 -1.94
C LEU A 295 -16.11 20.38 -3.28
N ASP A 296 -15.40 20.52 -4.38
CA ASP A 296 -15.96 20.70 -5.71
C ASP A 296 -16.85 19.51 -6.11
N TYR A 297 -16.45 18.29 -5.75
CA TYR A 297 -17.26 17.09 -5.98
C TYR A 297 -18.60 17.13 -5.24
N TRP A 298 -18.60 17.53 -3.96
CA TRP A 298 -19.81 17.48 -3.13
C TRP A 298 -20.73 18.67 -3.28
N ILE A 299 -20.19 19.87 -3.47
CA ILE A 299 -20.97 21.12 -3.47
C ILE A 299 -20.84 21.93 -4.76
N GLY A 300 -19.89 21.61 -5.62
CA GLY A 300 -19.59 22.38 -6.84
C GLY A 300 -20.73 22.46 -7.85
N SER A 301 -21.69 21.52 -7.82
CA SER A 301 -22.91 21.58 -8.64
C SER A 301 -23.95 22.61 -8.13
N THR A 302 -23.87 22.94 -6.85
CA THR A 302 -24.84 23.85 -6.18
C THR A 302 -24.23 25.19 -5.84
N LEU A 303 -22.97 25.21 -5.43
CA LEU A 303 -22.22 26.39 -5.01
C LEU A 303 -20.83 26.33 -5.67
N ARG A 304 -20.28 27.49 -6.03
CA ARG A 304 -18.88 27.60 -6.45
C ARG A 304 -18.03 27.96 -5.22
N PRO A 305 -17.32 27.02 -4.62
CA PRO A 305 -16.42 27.32 -3.51
C PRO A 305 -15.29 28.24 -3.99
N GLU A 306 -14.91 29.15 -3.15
CA GLU A 306 -13.74 29.99 -3.37
C GLU A 306 -12.48 29.15 -3.10
N ASP A 307 -11.52 29.16 -4.01
CA ASP A 307 -10.28 28.47 -3.81
C ASP A 307 -9.26 29.32 -2.99
N PRO A 308 -8.19 28.72 -2.47
CA PRO A 308 -7.19 29.46 -1.71
C PRO A 308 -6.48 30.55 -2.53
N PHE A 309 -6.39 30.41 -3.86
CA PHE A 309 -5.75 31.40 -4.73
C PHE A 309 -6.67 32.59 -4.95
N ASP A 310 -7.96 32.39 -5.16
CA ASP A 310 -8.98 33.44 -5.22
C ASP A 310 -8.93 34.29 -3.94
N GLN A 311 -8.83 33.65 -2.77
CA GLN A 311 -8.73 34.33 -1.48
C GLN A 311 -7.45 35.15 -1.35
N ILE A 312 -6.30 34.59 -1.73
CA ILE A 312 -5.00 35.28 -1.69
C ILE A 312 -5.00 36.45 -2.67
N GLU A 313 -5.52 36.28 -3.89
CA GLU A 313 -5.63 37.33 -4.89
C GLU A 313 -6.49 38.49 -4.36
N TYR A 314 -7.63 38.18 -3.76
CA TYR A 314 -8.48 39.19 -3.13
C TYR A 314 -7.74 39.97 -2.03
N VAL A 315 -7.09 39.29 -1.12
CA VAL A 315 -6.33 39.90 0.00
C VAL A 315 -5.22 40.84 -0.51
N LEU A 316 -4.57 40.47 -1.60
CA LEU A 316 -3.46 41.27 -2.15
C LEU A 316 -3.94 42.45 -3.04
N THR A 317 -5.04 42.29 -3.74
CA THR A 317 -5.43 43.25 -4.79
C THR A 317 -6.59 44.16 -4.40
N ALA A 318 -7.48 43.74 -3.48
CA ALA A 318 -8.73 44.45 -3.19
C ALA A 318 -8.64 45.42 -2.01
N GLN A 319 -7.46 45.80 -1.53
CA GLN A 319 -7.25 46.63 -0.34
C GLN A 319 -7.99 48.02 -0.39
N ALA A 320 -8.17 48.56 -1.58
CA ALA A 320 -8.87 49.84 -1.78
C ALA A 320 -10.38 49.70 -1.99
N THR A 321 -10.93 48.48 -1.96
CA THR A 321 -12.36 48.24 -2.22
C THR A 321 -13.19 48.41 -0.96
N SER A 322 -14.44 48.94 -1.15
CA SER A 322 -15.39 49.03 -0.06
C SER A 322 -15.74 47.65 0.49
N GLY A 323 -15.66 47.45 1.82
CA GLY A 323 -15.95 46.18 2.48
C GLY A 323 -14.75 45.25 2.66
N TYR A 324 -13.53 45.62 2.23
CA TYR A 324 -12.33 44.83 2.38
C TYR A 324 -12.09 44.41 3.83
N GLU A 325 -12.09 45.38 4.77
CA GLU A 325 -11.91 45.13 6.21
C GLU A 325 -12.97 44.16 6.78
N ALA A 326 -14.24 44.31 6.39
CA ALA A 326 -15.32 43.44 6.83
C ALA A 326 -15.13 41.98 6.32
N ARG A 327 -14.62 41.84 5.10
CA ARG A 327 -14.32 40.51 4.53
C ARG A 327 -13.13 39.84 5.22
N LEU A 328 -12.07 40.60 5.52
CA LEU A 328 -10.93 40.06 6.30
C LEU A 328 -11.38 39.58 7.68
N GLN A 329 -12.15 40.42 8.40
CA GLN A 329 -12.73 40.03 9.69
C GLN A 329 -13.61 38.78 9.56
N GLY A 330 -14.36 38.67 8.46
CA GLY A 330 -15.17 37.47 8.17
C GLY A 330 -14.33 36.22 7.93
N ILE A 331 -13.20 36.34 7.26
CA ILE A 331 -12.24 35.22 7.04
C ILE A 331 -11.65 34.78 8.39
N GLU A 332 -11.15 35.72 9.19
CA GLU A 332 -10.60 35.45 10.53
C GLU A 332 -11.65 34.84 11.47
N TYR A 333 -12.86 35.39 11.48
CA TYR A 333 -13.96 34.84 12.29
C TYR A 333 -14.31 33.39 11.90
N LYS A 334 -14.42 33.11 10.59
CA LYS A 334 -14.71 31.75 10.10
C LYS A 334 -13.60 30.75 10.44
N ALA A 335 -12.36 31.19 10.58
CA ALA A 335 -11.23 30.36 11.01
C ALA A 335 -11.12 30.22 12.54
N SER A 336 -11.99 30.87 13.32
CA SER A 336 -11.93 30.91 14.77
C SER A 336 -12.67 29.73 15.43
N GLU A 337 -12.26 29.40 16.65
CA GLU A 337 -12.92 28.42 17.50
C GLU A 337 -14.37 28.84 17.84
N VAL A 338 -14.62 30.13 17.95
CA VAL A 338 -15.96 30.69 18.19
C VAL A 338 -16.94 30.35 17.08
N PHE A 339 -16.47 30.42 15.82
CA PHE A 339 -17.32 30.05 14.68
C PHE A 339 -17.55 28.51 14.65
N LEU A 340 -16.54 27.73 14.95
CA LEU A 340 -16.69 26.27 15.06
C LEU A 340 -17.75 25.90 16.11
N GLN A 341 -17.71 26.54 17.28
CA GLN A 341 -18.70 26.33 18.34
C GLN A 341 -20.12 26.76 17.88
N ALA A 342 -20.23 27.87 17.17
CA ALA A 342 -21.50 28.32 16.60
C ALA A 342 -22.08 27.31 15.60
N LEU A 343 -21.24 26.75 14.71
CA LEU A 343 -21.66 25.69 13.78
C LEU A 343 -22.11 24.41 14.49
N GLN A 344 -21.39 23.99 15.53
CA GLN A 344 -21.77 22.82 16.33
C GLN A 344 -23.13 23.03 17.02
N ASN A 345 -23.34 24.18 17.64
CA ASN A 345 -24.60 24.53 18.28
C ASN A 345 -25.76 24.58 17.27
N TYR A 346 -25.52 25.16 16.10
CA TYR A 346 -26.51 25.21 15.01
C TYR A 346 -26.86 23.81 14.49
N GLY A 347 -25.86 22.92 14.34
CA GLY A 347 -26.08 21.52 13.96
C GLY A 347 -26.94 20.75 14.99
N VAL A 348 -26.70 20.99 16.27
CA VAL A 348 -27.52 20.41 17.34
C VAL A 348 -28.96 20.94 17.29
N TRP A 349 -29.12 22.24 17.06
CA TRP A 349 -30.44 22.87 16.93
C TRP A 349 -31.20 22.31 15.72
N LEU A 350 -30.56 22.21 14.55
CA LEU A 350 -31.18 21.62 13.35
C LEU A 350 -31.65 20.17 13.59
N GLY A 351 -30.91 19.38 14.32
CA GLY A 351 -31.29 18.00 14.66
C GLY A 351 -32.44 17.88 15.66
N ARG A 352 -32.77 18.94 16.41
CA ARG A 352 -33.83 18.95 17.43
C ARG A 352 -35.09 19.67 16.99
N GLU A 353 -34.93 20.79 16.31
CA GLU A 353 -36.02 21.77 16.06
C GLU A 353 -36.16 22.15 14.56
N GLY A 354 -35.22 21.74 13.72
CA GLY A 354 -35.11 22.13 12.32
C GLY A 354 -35.76 21.20 11.30
N MET A 355 -36.44 20.12 11.73
CA MET A 355 -37.21 19.21 10.87
C MET A 355 -38.70 19.31 11.17
#